data_810fd7f9a5ee3de9f3a06a95294be8e0
#
_entry.id   810fd7f9a5ee3de9f3a06a95294be8e0
#
_cell.length_a   1.000
_cell.length_b   1.000
_cell.length_c   1.000
_cell.angle_alpha   90.00
_cell.angle_beta   90.00
_cell.angle_gamma   90.00
#
_symmetry.space_group_name_H-M   'P 1'
#
loop_
_entity.id
_entity.type
_entity.pdbx_description
1 polymer ?
#
loop_
_entity_poly.entity_id
_entity_poly.type
_entity_poly.pdbx_seq_one_letter_code
_entity_poly.pdbx_strand_id
1 'polypeptide(L)'
;MKLIVKMATRSRPEKFKTVLQQYIDFLSGENEVRFVITCDLDDETMNTDDMREWFEETRKSVDLVYRYGHSKTKVEACNADLEDEDGDVLLVVSDDMIPAAMNYDSIIAQGFAEVFPNYDGAIKFNDGLRNDALMTLPCLGWKLYKAIGHCYHPDYTSLYCDDEQTRLCGMLGKLAVCEMIIARHEWIPGDHENADDLHKRNESYYGVDGEVFRRRAENNFDVDEVRERLGLPVPAKS
;
A
#
# COMPACT_ATOMS: atom_id res chain seq x y z
N MET A 1 4.88 -11.25 14.61
CA MET A 1 4.47 -10.97 13.20
C MET A 1 5.59 -10.25 12.50
N LYS A 2 5.82 -10.56 11.22
CA LYS A 2 6.74 -9.80 10.37
C LYS A 2 5.94 -8.90 9.42
N LEU A 3 6.03 -7.59 9.62
CA LEU A 3 5.33 -6.56 8.85
C LEU A 3 6.29 -5.96 7.81
N ILE A 4 5.90 -5.98 6.55
CA ILE A 4 6.56 -5.24 5.48
C ILE A 4 5.79 -3.93 5.28
N VAL A 5 6.44 -2.79 5.52
CA VAL A 5 5.89 -1.46 5.23
C VAL A 5 6.47 -0.97 3.92
N LYS A 6 5.66 -0.99 2.88
CA LYS A 6 6.03 -0.51 1.55
C LYS A 6 5.69 0.96 1.40
N MET A 7 6.67 1.77 0.98
CA MET A 7 6.48 3.19 0.70
C MET A 7 7.18 3.57 -0.60
N ALA A 8 6.41 3.99 -1.59
CA ALA A 8 6.93 4.63 -2.80
C ALA A 8 6.93 6.16 -2.59
N THR A 9 8.01 6.83 -2.96
CA THR A 9 8.15 8.28 -2.73
C THR A 9 8.72 9.00 -3.94
N ARG A 10 8.23 10.23 -4.19
CA ARG A 10 8.67 11.12 -5.26
C ARG A 10 8.42 12.57 -4.89
N SER A 11 9.39 13.46 -5.18
CA SER A 11 9.27 14.93 -5.17
C SER A 11 9.01 15.60 -3.82
N ARG A 12 9.07 14.88 -2.68
CA ARG A 12 8.71 15.41 -1.35
C ARG A 12 9.69 14.98 -0.25
N PRO A 13 11.01 15.22 -0.38
CA PRO A 13 12.01 14.66 0.53
C PRO A 13 11.76 14.97 2.01
N GLU A 14 11.42 16.20 2.35
CA GLU A 14 11.24 16.60 3.76
C GLU A 14 9.94 16.04 4.36
N LYS A 15 8.86 16.00 3.58
CA LYS A 15 7.61 15.37 4.00
C LYS A 15 7.82 13.87 4.20
N PHE A 16 8.45 13.21 3.24
CA PHE A 16 8.78 11.80 3.31
C PHE A 16 9.61 11.45 4.56
N LYS A 17 10.71 12.20 4.82
CA LYS A 17 11.53 12.00 6.02
C LYS A 17 10.72 12.12 7.30
N THR A 18 9.88 13.15 7.39
CA THR A 18 9.03 13.40 8.56
C THR A 18 8.05 12.24 8.78
N VAL A 19 7.36 11.81 7.73
CA VAL A 19 6.34 10.76 7.82
C VAL A 19 6.97 9.40 8.10
N LEU A 20 8.08 9.05 7.42
CA LEU A 20 8.77 7.80 7.70
C LEU A 20 9.30 7.76 9.14
N GLN A 21 9.86 8.86 9.65
CA GLN A 21 10.29 8.92 11.05
C GLN A 21 9.13 8.69 12.01
N GLN A 22 7.94 9.25 11.74
CA GLN A 22 6.76 9.00 12.57
C GLN A 22 6.32 7.53 12.52
N TYR A 23 6.38 6.85 11.34
CA TYR A 23 6.12 5.42 11.27
C TYR A 23 7.10 4.63 12.12
N ILE A 24 8.38 5.01 12.16
CA ILE A 24 9.41 4.38 12.99
C ILE A 24 9.15 4.64 14.48
N ASP A 25 8.88 5.89 14.85
CA ASP A 25 8.67 6.29 16.25
C ASP A 25 7.41 5.67 16.87
N PHE A 26 6.42 5.30 16.03
CA PHE A 26 5.15 4.73 16.48
C PHE A 26 5.17 3.20 16.54
N LEU A 27 6.31 2.55 16.27
CA LEU A 27 6.45 1.09 16.42
C LEU A 27 6.35 0.68 17.89
N SER A 28 5.75 -0.49 18.12
CA SER A 28 5.67 -1.09 19.46
C SER A 28 6.99 -1.68 19.95
N GLY A 29 7.84 -2.10 19.02
CA GLY A 29 9.02 -2.92 19.31
C GLY A 29 8.72 -4.41 19.57
N GLU A 30 7.48 -4.85 19.43
CA GLU A 30 7.03 -6.23 19.67
C GLU A 30 7.04 -7.09 18.41
N ASN A 31 7.08 -6.46 17.23
CA ASN A 31 7.02 -7.12 15.94
C ASN A 31 8.30 -6.86 15.13
N GLU A 32 8.61 -7.77 14.21
CA GLU A 32 9.62 -7.50 13.19
C GLU A 32 9.00 -6.58 12.13
N VAL A 33 9.58 -5.40 11.92
CA VAL A 33 9.08 -4.45 10.93
C VAL A 33 10.20 -4.08 9.97
N ARG A 34 9.99 -4.31 8.68
CA ARG A 34 10.89 -3.91 7.61
C ARG A 34 10.24 -2.86 6.74
N PHE A 35 10.95 -1.75 6.55
CA PHE A 35 10.57 -0.70 5.61
C PHE A 35 11.22 -0.95 4.25
N VAL A 36 10.41 -0.97 3.19
CA VAL A 36 10.85 -1.12 1.80
C VAL A 36 10.49 0.15 1.05
N ILE A 37 11.52 0.95 0.77
CA ILE A 37 11.38 2.27 0.16
C ILE A 37 11.78 2.21 -1.31
N THR A 38 10.90 2.64 -2.21
CA THR A 38 11.20 2.81 -3.63
C THR A 38 11.27 4.29 -3.97
N CYS A 39 12.40 4.70 -4.54
CA CYS A 39 12.66 6.03 -5.07
C CYS A 39 12.89 5.94 -6.58
N ASP A 40 12.64 7.03 -7.31
CA ASP A 40 12.88 7.09 -8.73
C ASP A 40 14.25 7.72 -9.05
N LEU A 41 15.00 7.13 -9.98
CA LEU A 41 16.31 7.63 -10.42
C LEU A 41 16.22 8.99 -11.11
N ASP A 42 15.10 9.29 -11.76
CA ASP A 42 14.84 10.55 -12.46
C ASP A 42 14.27 11.65 -11.55
N ASP A 43 14.12 11.36 -10.26
CA ASP A 43 13.68 12.35 -9.27
C ASP A 43 14.89 13.07 -8.65
N GLU A 44 15.23 14.21 -9.19
CA GLU A 44 16.37 15.02 -8.74
C GLU A 44 16.26 15.49 -7.27
N THR A 45 15.07 15.46 -6.68
CA THR A 45 14.85 15.87 -5.29
C THR A 45 15.09 14.73 -4.30
N MET A 46 14.79 13.50 -4.69
CA MET A 46 14.98 12.29 -3.87
C MET A 46 16.33 11.61 -4.19
N ASN A 47 16.83 11.69 -5.42
CA ASN A 47 18.08 11.08 -5.85
C ASN A 47 19.29 11.99 -5.61
N THR A 48 19.52 12.32 -4.35
CA THR A 48 20.63 13.19 -3.90
C THR A 48 21.56 12.44 -2.95
N ASP A 49 22.80 12.93 -2.80
CA ASP A 49 23.74 12.35 -1.82
C ASP A 49 23.20 12.52 -0.39
N ASP A 50 22.57 13.67 -0.08
CA ASP A 50 21.97 13.94 1.23
C ASP A 50 20.85 12.93 1.59
N MET A 51 20.00 12.57 0.61
CA MET A 51 18.97 11.56 0.81
C MET A 51 19.56 10.16 1.05
N ARG A 52 20.61 9.80 0.29
CA ARG A 52 21.30 8.52 0.47
C ARG A 52 21.97 8.43 1.84
N GLU A 53 22.64 9.51 2.27
CA GLU A 53 23.25 9.59 3.59
C GLU A 53 22.19 9.48 4.70
N TRP A 54 21.06 10.15 4.53
CA TRP A 54 19.95 10.07 5.48
C TRP A 54 19.37 8.62 5.57
N PHE A 55 19.21 7.93 4.45
CA PHE A 55 18.81 6.52 4.46
C PHE A 55 19.84 5.63 5.16
N GLU A 56 21.14 5.83 4.88
CA GLU A 56 22.22 5.06 5.52
C GLU A 56 22.29 5.30 7.04
N GLU A 57 21.95 6.49 7.51
CA GLU A 57 21.86 6.78 8.94
C GLU A 57 20.62 6.12 9.56
N THR A 58 19.45 6.26 8.91
CA THR A 58 18.18 5.72 9.40
C THR A 58 18.23 4.19 9.53
N ARG A 59 18.80 3.49 8.55
CA ARG A 59 18.90 2.01 8.57
C ARG A 59 19.80 1.44 9.67
N LYS A 60 20.54 2.27 10.40
CA LYS A 60 21.29 1.81 11.57
C LYS A 60 20.41 1.54 12.78
N SER A 61 19.23 2.15 12.83
CA SER A 61 18.28 2.06 13.95
C SER A 61 17.05 1.20 13.66
N VAL A 62 16.76 0.92 12.39
CA VAL A 62 15.57 0.19 11.94
C VAL A 62 15.90 -0.68 10.72
N ASP A 63 15.17 -1.79 10.55
CA ASP A 63 15.31 -2.61 9.33
C ASP A 63 14.66 -1.87 8.14
N LEU A 64 15.51 -1.20 7.36
CA LEU A 64 15.13 -0.38 6.22
C LEU A 64 15.97 -0.75 4.99
N VAL A 65 15.29 -1.01 3.90
CA VAL A 65 15.85 -1.17 2.56
C VAL A 65 15.33 -0.06 1.67
N TYR A 66 16.21 0.60 0.94
CA TYR A 66 15.81 1.58 -0.07
C TYR A 66 16.44 1.24 -1.42
N ARG A 67 15.70 1.47 -2.48
CA ARG A 67 16.15 1.21 -3.85
C ARG A 67 15.76 2.36 -4.76
N TYR A 68 16.65 2.64 -5.72
CA TYR A 68 16.40 3.60 -6.79
C TYR A 68 16.15 2.85 -8.09
N GLY A 69 14.97 3.06 -8.67
CA GLY A 69 14.52 2.39 -9.89
C GLY A 69 14.00 3.37 -10.93
N HIS A 70 13.35 2.82 -11.96
CA HIS A 70 12.70 3.58 -13.03
C HIS A 70 11.21 3.26 -13.04
N SER A 71 10.45 3.81 -12.09
CA SER A 71 9.00 3.65 -12.07
C SER A 71 8.36 4.76 -12.91
N LYS A 72 7.62 4.37 -13.93
CA LYS A 72 6.90 5.34 -14.78
C LYS A 72 5.61 5.83 -14.14
N THR A 73 5.03 5.01 -13.25
CA THR A 73 3.71 5.21 -12.66
C THR A 73 3.74 4.98 -11.14
N LYS A 74 2.72 5.52 -10.44
CA LYS A 74 2.51 5.24 -9.01
C LYS A 74 2.38 3.73 -8.76
N VAL A 75 1.63 3.04 -9.61
CA VAL A 75 1.37 1.60 -9.48
C VAL A 75 2.67 0.79 -9.64
N GLU A 76 3.50 1.12 -10.63
CA GLU A 76 4.82 0.48 -10.78
C GLU A 76 5.69 0.67 -9.53
N ALA A 77 5.76 1.89 -8.99
CA ALA A 77 6.54 2.19 -7.79
C ALA A 77 6.02 1.45 -6.54
N CYS A 78 4.69 1.33 -6.38
CA CYS A 78 4.11 0.57 -5.28
C CYS A 78 4.35 -0.94 -5.39
N ASN A 79 4.44 -1.48 -6.60
CA ASN A 79 4.70 -2.91 -6.83
C ASN A 79 6.18 -3.28 -6.81
N ALA A 80 7.09 -2.33 -7.07
CA ALA A 80 8.52 -2.59 -7.16
C ALA A 80 9.14 -3.02 -5.83
N ASP A 81 10.27 -3.72 -5.91
CA ASP A 81 11.15 -4.06 -4.77
C ASP A 81 10.53 -4.99 -3.70
N LEU A 82 9.49 -5.74 -4.05
CA LEU A 82 8.81 -6.68 -3.16
C LEU A 82 9.02 -8.16 -3.52
N GLU A 83 9.65 -8.45 -4.66
CA GLU A 83 9.85 -9.81 -5.17
C GLU A 83 10.73 -10.67 -4.28
N ASP A 84 11.75 -10.08 -3.67
CA ASP A 84 12.70 -10.75 -2.78
C ASP A 84 12.31 -10.66 -1.29
N GLU A 85 11.19 -9.99 -0.99
CA GLU A 85 10.72 -9.83 0.38
C GLU A 85 9.87 -11.03 0.81
N ASP A 86 9.87 -11.26 2.12
CA ASP A 86 9.05 -12.25 2.80
C ASP A 86 8.53 -11.67 4.12
N GLY A 87 7.27 -11.94 4.45
CA GLY A 87 6.60 -11.39 5.64
C GLY A 87 5.31 -12.11 5.97
N ASP A 88 4.63 -11.65 7.00
CA ASP A 88 3.29 -12.07 7.37
C ASP A 88 2.23 -11.10 6.81
N VAL A 89 2.54 -9.81 6.81
CA VAL A 89 1.63 -8.74 6.37
C VAL A 89 2.39 -7.72 5.55
N LEU A 90 1.76 -7.23 4.47
CA LEU A 90 2.18 -6.09 3.67
C LEU A 90 1.27 -4.90 3.96
N LEU A 91 1.84 -3.80 4.41
CA LEU A 91 1.19 -2.51 4.56
C LEU A 91 1.76 -1.54 3.50
N VAL A 92 0.89 -1.02 2.62
CA VAL A 92 1.31 -0.04 1.61
C VAL A 92 0.88 1.34 2.04
N VAL A 93 1.84 2.25 2.17
CA VAL A 93 1.63 3.63 2.63
C VAL A 93 2.32 4.64 1.71
N SER A 94 1.95 5.90 1.84
CA SER A 94 2.56 7.03 1.15
C SER A 94 2.87 8.17 2.13
N ASP A 95 3.59 9.18 1.66
CA ASP A 95 3.97 10.35 2.47
C ASP A 95 2.82 11.32 2.82
N ASP A 96 1.61 11.05 2.31
CA ASP A 96 0.35 11.71 2.68
C ASP A 96 -0.55 10.85 3.58
N MET A 97 -0.08 9.68 4.00
CA MET A 97 -0.73 8.82 5.00
C MET A 97 0.02 8.91 6.33
N ILE A 98 -0.43 9.84 7.18
CA ILE A 98 0.26 10.18 8.43
C ILE A 98 -0.11 9.20 9.54
N PRO A 99 0.87 8.54 10.20
CA PRO A 99 0.59 7.64 11.32
C PRO A 99 -0.25 8.33 12.39
N ALA A 100 -1.28 7.65 12.89
CA ALA A 100 -2.24 8.20 13.85
C ALA A 100 -2.37 7.35 15.13
N ALA A 101 -1.85 6.15 15.14
CA ALA A 101 -1.89 5.26 16.29
C ALA A 101 -0.50 4.80 16.69
N MET A 102 -0.13 5.01 17.95
CA MET A 102 1.04 4.36 18.56
C MET A 102 0.84 2.85 18.53
N ASN A 103 1.93 2.12 18.33
CA ASN A 103 1.92 0.64 18.27
C ASN A 103 1.04 0.10 17.13
N TYR A 104 0.98 0.80 15.99
CA TYR A 104 0.15 0.40 14.84
C TYR A 104 0.47 -1.01 14.36
N ASP A 105 1.73 -1.44 14.46
CA ASP A 105 2.19 -2.79 14.12
C ASP A 105 1.54 -3.85 15.01
N SER A 106 1.38 -3.60 16.31
CA SER A 106 0.68 -4.51 17.24
C SER A 106 -0.84 -4.51 17.00
N ILE A 107 -1.43 -3.38 16.62
CA ILE A 107 -2.84 -3.30 16.22
C ILE A 107 -3.08 -4.17 14.98
N ILE A 108 -2.20 -4.08 13.97
CA ILE A 108 -2.28 -4.91 12.76
C ILE A 108 -2.12 -6.39 13.13
N ALA A 109 -1.12 -6.74 13.95
CA ALA A 109 -0.86 -8.11 14.38
C ALA A 109 -2.08 -8.73 15.07
N GLN A 110 -2.70 -7.99 16.00
CA GLN A 110 -3.90 -8.43 16.69
C GLN A 110 -5.07 -8.61 15.71
N GLY A 111 -5.29 -7.65 14.81
CA GLY A 111 -6.35 -7.74 13.81
C GLY A 111 -6.23 -8.99 12.95
N PHE A 112 -5.02 -9.29 12.43
CA PHE A 112 -4.83 -10.52 11.65
C PHE A 112 -5.00 -11.79 12.48
N ALA A 113 -4.50 -11.82 13.72
CA ALA A 113 -4.68 -12.97 14.60
C ALA A 113 -6.16 -13.28 14.86
N GLU A 114 -7.01 -12.26 14.91
CA GLU A 114 -8.46 -12.40 15.15
C GLU A 114 -9.23 -12.85 13.89
N VAL A 115 -8.95 -12.23 12.72
CA VAL A 115 -9.81 -12.42 11.54
C VAL A 115 -9.18 -13.25 10.43
N PHE A 116 -7.86 -13.23 10.27
CA PHE A 116 -7.12 -13.95 9.23
C PHE A 116 -5.79 -14.54 9.78
N PRO A 117 -5.84 -15.50 10.71
CA PRO A 117 -4.64 -16.04 11.37
C PRO A 117 -3.67 -16.75 10.41
N ASN A 118 -4.10 -17.04 9.19
CA ASN A 118 -3.27 -17.61 8.13
C ASN A 118 -2.73 -16.54 7.16
N TYR A 119 -2.93 -15.25 7.44
CA TYR A 119 -2.54 -14.13 6.58
C TYR A 119 -3.06 -14.24 5.13
N ASP A 120 -4.27 -14.78 4.95
CA ASP A 120 -4.91 -15.02 3.66
C ASP A 120 -6.07 -14.05 3.37
N GLY A 121 -6.08 -12.90 4.03
CA GLY A 121 -7.08 -11.84 3.88
C GLY A 121 -6.47 -10.45 3.94
N ALA A 122 -7.32 -9.44 3.86
CA ALA A 122 -6.97 -8.02 3.97
C ALA A 122 -7.78 -7.36 5.09
N ILE A 123 -7.19 -6.39 5.76
CA ILE A 123 -7.89 -5.55 6.73
C ILE A 123 -7.92 -4.12 6.21
N LYS A 124 -9.12 -3.58 5.98
CA LYS A 124 -9.33 -2.16 5.74
C LYS A 124 -9.36 -1.44 7.08
N PHE A 125 -8.40 -0.56 7.31
CA PHE A 125 -8.44 0.42 8.41
C PHE A 125 -9.12 1.70 7.95
N ASN A 126 -9.73 2.43 8.88
CA ASN A 126 -10.29 3.75 8.60
C ASN A 126 -9.15 4.75 8.35
N ASP A 127 -9.22 5.51 7.27
CA ASP A 127 -8.21 6.51 6.88
C ASP A 127 -8.47 7.92 7.44
N GLY A 128 -9.54 8.06 8.22
CA GLY A 128 -9.94 9.33 8.85
C GLY A 128 -10.64 10.32 7.91
N LEU A 129 -10.82 9.98 6.62
CA LEU A 129 -11.48 10.82 5.62
C LEU A 129 -12.75 10.18 5.08
N ARG A 130 -12.71 8.88 4.77
CA ARG A 130 -13.77 8.18 4.04
C ARG A 130 -14.54 7.25 4.96
N ASN A 131 -15.87 7.32 4.86
CA ASN A 131 -16.79 6.43 5.57
C ASN A 131 -17.27 5.25 4.70
N ASP A 132 -16.71 5.08 3.50
CA ASP A 132 -17.04 3.98 2.59
C ASP A 132 -16.13 2.76 2.81
N ALA A 133 -16.37 1.69 2.05
CA ALA A 133 -15.62 0.46 2.17
C ALA A 133 -14.26 0.48 1.45
N LEU A 134 -13.83 1.59 0.83
CA LEU A 134 -12.59 1.68 0.07
C LEU A 134 -11.36 1.52 0.97
N MET A 135 -10.49 0.61 0.61
CA MET A 135 -9.21 0.36 1.26
C MET A 135 -8.12 1.24 0.62
N THR A 136 -8.03 2.50 1.04
CA THR A 136 -7.02 3.46 0.56
C THR A 136 -5.61 3.12 1.06
N LEU A 137 -5.55 2.38 2.17
CA LEU A 137 -4.36 1.91 2.85
C LEU A 137 -4.33 0.38 2.77
N PRO A 138 -3.75 -0.24 1.71
CA PRO A 138 -3.71 -1.69 1.60
C PRO A 138 -2.95 -2.34 2.75
N CYS A 139 -3.66 -3.14 3.54
CA CYS A 139 -3.09 -3.98 4.58
C CYS A 139 -3.43 -5.43 4.28
N LEU A 140 -2.51 -6.11 3.60
CA LEU A 140 -2.71 -7.42 2.99
C LEU A 140 -1.93 -8.48 3.76
N GLY A 141 -2.58 -9.56 4.14
CA GLY A 141 -1.86 -10.76 4.57
C GLY A 141 -0.98 -11.28 3.43
N TRP A 142 0.22 -11.71 3.77
CA TRP A 142 1.24 -12.08 2.77
C TRP A 142 0.79 -13.21 1.83
N LYS A 143 0.02 -14.16 2.36
CA LYS A 143 -0.54 -15.24 1.54
C LYS A 143 -1.54 -14.71 0.51
N LEU A 144 -2.38 -13.74 0.89
CA LEU A 144 -3.28 -13.07 -0.05
C LEU A 144 -2.48 -12.26 -1.09
N TYR A 145 -1.50 -11.46 -0.67
CA TYR A 145 -0.62 -10.71 -1.56
C TYR A 145 0.05 -11.62 -2.60
N LYS A 146 0.64 -12.75 -2.17
CA LYS A 146 1.27 -13.71 -3.10
C LYS A 146 0.27 -14.37 -4.05
N ALA A 147 -0.97 -14.59 -3.62
CA ALA A 147 -2.02 -15.15 -4.48
C ALA A 147 -2.49 -14.13 -5.54
N ILE A 148 -2.58 -12.86 -5.19
CA ILE A 148 -2.89 -11.76 -6.10
C ILE A 148 -1.68 -11.50 -7.03
N GLY A 149 -0.46 -11.47 -6.49
CA GLY A 149 0.78 -11.29 -7.23
C GLY A 149 1.27 -9.85 -7.37
N HIS A 150 0.54 -8.87 -6.84
CA HIS A 150 0.88 -7.44 -6.88
C HIS A 150 0.17 -6.69 -5.75
N CYS A 151 0.66 -5.49 -5.39
CA CYS A 151 -0.08 -4.57 -4.51
C CYS A 151 -1.28 -3.99 -5.24
N TYR A 152 -1.03 -3.45 -6.43
CA TYR A 152 -2.02 -2.90 -7.34
C TYR A 152 -1.86 -3.51 -8.71
N HIS A 153 -2.97 -3.76 -9.41
CA HIS A 153 -2.91 -4.37 -10.73
C HIS A 153 -2.10 -3.49 -11.72
N PRO A 154 -1.14 -4.07 -12.46
CA PRO A 154 -0.18 -3.32 -13.27
C PRO A 154 -0.78 -2.58 -14.48
N ASP A 155 -2.02 -2.86 -14.86
CA ASP A 155 -2.71 -2.14 -15.94
C ASP A 155 -3.06 -0.69 -15.55
N TYR A 156 -3.12 -0.37 -14.24
CA TYR A 156 -3.39 0.98 -13.76
C TYR A 156 -2.13 1.84 -13.74
N THR A 157 -2.36 3.14 -13.87
CA THR A 157 -1.30 4.14 -13.76
C THR A 157 -1.25 4.72 -12.34
N SER A 158 -2.39 5.09 -11.77
CA SER A 158 -2.46 5.79 -10.48
C SER A 158 -3.74 5.59 -9.72
N LEU A 159 -4.92 5.68 -10.38
CA LEU A 159 -6.23 5.72 -9.76
C LEU A 159 -7.01 4.41 -9.95
N TYR A 160 -8.10 4.20 -9.20
CA TYR A 160 -8.96 3.01 -9.24
C TYR A 160 -8.29 1.68 -8.89
N CYS A 161 -6.98 1.64 -8.71
CA CYS A 161 -6.27 0.42 -8.32
C CYS A 161 -6.65 -0.05 -6.90
N ASP A 162 -6.95 0.89 -6.01
CA ASP A 162 -7.48 0.67 -4.66
C ASP A 162 -8.96 0.22 -4.69
N ASP A 163 -9.77 0.76 -5.62
CA ASP A 163 -11.14 0.28 -5.86
C ASP A 163 -11.16 -1.20 -6.30
N GLU A 164 -10.30 -1.57 -7.28
CA GLU A 164 -10.17 -2.96 -7.70
C GLU A 164 -9.71 -3.84 -6.56
N GLN A 165 -8.65 -3.45 -5.84
CA GLN A 165 -8.10 -4.19 -4.72
C GLN A 165 -9.17 -4.46 -3.64
N THR A 166 -9.95 -3.44 -3.31
CA THR A 166 -11.05 -3.55 -2.34
C THR A 166 -12.13 -4.51 -2.82
N ARG A 167 -12.57 -4.37 -4.08
CA ARG A 167 -13.61 -5.24 -4.65
C ARG A 167 -13.14 -6.69 -4.76
N LEU A 168 -11.91 -6.91 -5.23
CA LEU A 168 -11.33 -8.24 -5.32
C LEU A 168 -11.31 -8.94 -3.96
N CYS A 169 -10.80 -8.27 -2.92
CA CYS A 169 -10.80 -8.81 -1.56
C CYS A 169 -12.22 -9.10 -1.04
N GLY A 170 -13.18 -8.23 -1.35
CA GLY A 170 -14.60 -8.45 -1.02
C GLY A 170 -15.21 -9.65 -1.75
N MET A 171 -14.99 -9.79 -3.06
CA MET A 171 -15.46 -10.92 -3.85
C MET A 171 -14.84 -12.25 -3.42
N LEU A 172 -13.62 -12.24 -2.93
CA LEU A 172 -12.96 -13.41 -2.33
C LEU A 172 -13.55 -13.79 -0.96
N GLY A 173 -14.31 -12.89 -0.31
CA GLY A 173 -14.71 -13.04 1.10
C GLY A 173 -13.51 -12.90 2.05
N LYS A 174 -12.49 -12.15 1.63
CA LYS A 174 -11.21 -11.97 2.32
C LYS A 174 -10.93 -10.52 2.72
N LEU A 175 -11.98 -9.72 2.92
CA LEU A 175 -11.88 -8.34 3.40
C LEU A 175 -12.57 -8.22 4.77
N ALA A 176 -11.83 -7.81 5.78
CA ALA A 176 -12.35 -7.36 7.06
C ALA A 176 -12.25 -5.82 7.16
N VAL A 177 -13.18 -5.21 7.88
CA VAL A 177 -13.20 -3.76 8.12
C VAL A 177 -12.91 -3.50 9.59
N CYS A 178 -11.95 -2.63 9.85
CA CYS A 178 -11.60 -2.14 11.18
C CYS A 178 -11.78 -0.62 11.21
N GLU A 179 -12.57 -0.12 12.15
CA GLU A 179 -12.84 1.32 12.29
C GLU A 179 -11.70 2.10 12.96
N MET A 180 -10.65 1.41 13.40
CA MET A 180 -9.48 2.09 13.96
C MET A 180 -8.72 2.85 12.87
N ILE A 181 -8.22 4.02 13.24
CA ILE A 181 -7.37 4.85 12.37
C ILE A 181 -5.92 4.60 12.76
N ILE A 182 -5.19 3.81 11.97
CA ILE A 182 -3.74 3.60 12.14
C ILE A 182 -2.91 4.67 11.43
N ALA A 183 -3.44 5.20 10.32
CA ALA A 183 -2.89 6.33 9.59
C ALA A 183 -4.03 7.20 9.06
N ARG A 184 -3.81 8.53 8.99
CA ARG A 184 -4.74 9.49 8.40
C ARG A 184 -4.26 9.86 7.01
N HIS A 185 -5.15 9.78 6.05
CA HIS A 185 -4.90 10.30 4.72
C HIS A 185 -5.12 11.82 4.72
N GLU A 186 -4.09 12.61 4.37
CA GLU A 186 -4.20 14.08 4.37
C GLU A 186 -4.86 14.61 3.10
N TRP A 187 -4.77 13.89 1.99
CA TRP A 187 -5.25 14.38 0.71
C TRP A 187 -6.72 14.04 0.48
N ILE A 188 -7.52 15.06 0.16
CA ILE A 188 -8.93 14.93 -0.20
C ILE A 188 -9.04 15.03 -1.73
N PRO A 189 -9.54 14.00 -2.44
CA PRO A 189 -9.80 14.09 -3.87
C PRO A 189 -10.71 15.27 -4.21
N GLY A 190 -10.27 16.11 -5.16
CA GLY A 190 -11.01 17.32 -5.56
C GLY A 190 -10.66 18.58 -4.76
N ASP A 191 -9.76 18.52 -3.77
CA ASP A 191 -9.20 19.70 -3.12
C ASP A 191 -8.09 20.30 -4.00
N HIS A 192 -8.51 21.04 -5.04
CA HIS A 192 -7.59 21.65 -6.00
C HIS A 192 -6.76 22.80 -5.40
N GLU A 193 -7.17 23.37 -4.27
CA GLU A 193 -6.46 24.49 -3.62
C GLU A 193 -5.18 23.99 -2.90
N ASN A 194 -5.23 22.77 -2.36
CA ASN A 194 -4.11 22.16 -1.63
C ASN A 194 -3.37 21.08 -2.47
N ALA A 195 -3.80 20.81 -3.70
CA ALA A 195 -3.18 19.85 -4.59
C ALA A 195 -1.84 20.36 -5.13
N ASP A 196 -0.76 19.65 -4.83
CA ASP A 196 0.54 19.86 -5.47
C ASP A 196 0.60 19.26 -6.90
N ASP A 197 1.73 19.42 -7.56
CA ASP A 197 1.91 18.95 -8.94
C ASP A 197 1.85 17.43 -9.07
N LEU A 198 2.22 16.69 -8.01
CA LEU A 198 2.11 15.23 -7.98
C LEU A 198 0.63 14.79 -7.91
N HIS A 199 -0.17 15.46 -7.09
CA HIS A 199 -1.62 15.21 -7.04
C HIS A 199 -2.28 15.50 -8.38
N LYS A 200 -2.00 16.65 -9.00
CA LYS A 200 -2.53 17.03 -10.33
C LYS A 200 -2.13 16.03 -11.41
N ARG A 201 -0.88 15.57 -11.39
CA ARG A 201 -0.40 14.51 -12.29
C ARG A 201 -1.20 13.23 -12.10
N ASN A 202 -1.39 12.79 -10.87
CA ASN A 202 -2.14 11.57 -10.55
C ASN A 202 -3.61 11.67 -11.00
N GLU A 203 -4.27 12.81 -10.76
CA GLU A 203 -5.65 13.06 -11.19
C GLU A 203 -5.81 13.05 -12.71
N SER A 204 -4.78 13.42 -13.48
CA SER A 204 -4.83 13.42 -14.94
C SER A 204 -5.13 12.03 -15.55
N TYR A 205 -4.88 10.96 -14.79
CA TYR A 205 -5.14 9.57 -15.20
C TYR A 205 -6.58 9.09 -14.94
N TYR A 206 -7.45 9.93 -14.37
CA TYR A 206 -8.82 9.55 -14.00
C TYR A 206 -9.60 8.88 -15.15
N GLY A 207 -9.54 9.43 -16.36
CA GLY A 207 -10.24 8.89 -17.53
C GLY A 207 -9.67 7.55 -17.99
N VAL A 208 -8.35 7.48 -18.10
CA VAL A 208 -7.63 6.28 -18.59
C VAL A 208 -7.80 5.11 -17.61
N ASP A 209 -7.51 5.35 -16.33
CA ASP A 209 -7.62 4.32 -15.30
C ASP A 209 -9.09 3.89 -15.07
N GLY A 210 -10.05 4.80 -15.26
CA GLY A 210 -11.47 4.47 -15.23
C GLY A 210 -11.91 3.53 -16.36
N GLU A 211 -11.27 3.60 -17.54
CA GLU A 211 -11.48 2.63 -18.62
C GLU A 211 -10.86 1.27 -18.31
N VAL A 212 -9.65 1.27 -17.73
CA VAL A 212 -9.01 0.06 -17.23
C VAL A 212 -9.92 -0.62 -16.21
N PHE A 213 -10.42 0.13 -15.23
CA PHE A 213 -11.31 -0.40 -14.19
C PHE A 213 -12.57 -1.06 -14.77
N ARG A 214 -13.24 -0.41 -15.73
CA ARG A 214 -14.44 -0.99 -16.39
C ARG A 214 -14.11 -2.30 -17.10
N ARG A 215 -13.03 -2.34 -17.89
CA ARG A 215 -12.57 -3.55 -18.58
C ARG A 215 -12.23 -4.68 -17.61
N ARG A 216 -11.54 -4.37 -16.50
CA ARG A 216 -11.17 -5.33 -15.47
C ARG A 216 -12.40 -5.86 -14.73
N ALA A 217 -13.39 -4.99 -14.48
CA ALA A 217 -14.66 -5.39 -13.86
C ALA A 217 -15.48 -6.36 -14.72
N GLU A 218 -15.43 -6.26 -16.06
CA GLU A 218 -16.07 -7.21 -16.98
C GLU A 218 -15.52 -8.64 -16.81
N ASN A 219 -14.26 -8.79 -16.41
CA ASN A 219 -13.61 -10.06 -16.10
C ASN A 219 -13.61 -10.38 -14.59
N ASN A 220 -14.44 -9.71 -13.79
CA ASN A 220 -14.50 -9.87 -12.34
C ASN A 220 -13.11 -9.77 -11.66
N PHE A 221 -12.22 -8.89 -12.18
CA PHE A 221 -10.89 -8.66 -11.62
C PHE A 221 -10.05 -9.93 -11.46
N ASP A 222 -10.22 -10.91 -12.34
CA ASP A 222 -9.57 -12.22 -12.32
C ASP A 222 -9.75 -13.00 -11.00
N VAL A 223 -10.86 -12.78 -10.30
CA VAL A 223 -11.14 -13.35 -8.97
C VAL A 223 -11.04 -14.88 -8.93
N ASP A 224 -11.40 -15.57 -10.01
CA ASP A 224 -11.37 -17.03 -10.08
C ASP A 224 -9.94 -17.56 -10.03
N GLU A 225 -8.99 -16.90 -10.71
CA GLU A 225 -7.57 -17.26 -10.65
C GLU A 225 -6.98 -17.06 -9.24
N VAL A 226 -7.36 -15.98 -8.58
CA VAL A 226 -6.90 -15.72 -7.20
C VAL A 226 -7.52 -16.75 -6.24
N ARG A 227 -8.80 -17.15 -6.44
CA ARG A 227 -9.43 -18.24 -5.70
C ARG A 227 -8.65 -19.54 -5.81
N GLU A 228 -8.27 -19.92 -7.03
CA GLU A 228 -7.50 -21.15 -7.28
C GLU A 228 -6.16 -21.11 -6.53
N ARG A 229 -5.43 -19.99 -6.62
CA ARG A 229 -4.14 -19.82 -5.91
C ARG A 229 -4.26 -19.83 -4.39
N LEU A 230 -5.41 -19.38 -3.86
CA LEU A 230 -5.73 -19.46 -2.42
C LEU A 230 -6.29 -20.82 -1.98
N GLY A 231 -6.61 -21.72 -2.92
CA GLY A 231 -7.29 -22.99 -2.64
C GLY A 231 -8.76 -22.81 -2.24
N LEU A 232 -9.40 -21.73 -2.68
CA LEU A 232 -10.81 -21.44 -2.45
C LEU A 232 -11.70 -22.08 -3.56
N PRO A 233 -12.96 -22.42 -3.27
CA PRO A 233 -13.87 -22.91 -4.29
C PRO A 233 -14.09 -21.89 -5.40
N VAL A 234 -13.97 -22.32 -6.65
CA VAL A 234 -14.36 -21.52 -7.81
C VAL A 234 -15.82 -21.85 -8.14
N PRO A 235 -16.72 -20.85 -8.22
CA PRO A 235 -18.10 -21.07 -8.60
C PRO A 235 -18.20 -21.72 -9.99
N ALA A 236 -19.10 -22.68 -10.16
CA ALA A 236 -19.34 -23.23 -11.49
C ALA A 236 -19.82 -22.12 -12.43
N LYS A 237 -19.20 -22.02 -13.61
CA LYS A 237 -19.66 -21.08 -14.63
C LYS A 237 -21.08 -21.45 -15.02
N SER A 238 -22.03 -20.56 -14.75
CA SER A 238 -23.44 -20.68 -15.14
C SER A 238 -23.66 -20.47 -16.64
#